data_50713d2ec67f770412a1256c45d70889
#
_entry.id   50713d2ec67f770412a1256c45d70889
#
_cell.length_a   1.000
_cell.length_b   1.000
_cell.length_c   1.000
_cell.angle_alpha   90.00
_cell.angle_beta   90.00
_cell.angle_gamma   90.00
#
_symmetry.space_group_name_H-M   'P 1'
#
loop_
_entity.id
_entity.type
_entity.pdbx_description
1 polymer ?
#
loop_
_entity_poly.entity_id
_entity_poly.type
_entity_poly.pdbx_seq_one_letter_code
_entity_poly.pdbx_strand_id
1 'polypeptide(L)'
;MQDQKLVLAIDRAGFVGDDGETHNGLYDVAFLQSIPKVTVYSPATYDEMKVDFGNAFYRDSDVVAVRYPRGGEANIPEDYVPSFGTYDIYGDESAEIVLVTYGRLFSETAKAVRELEKRNIKAKVLKLNRIKPIDTEAIDRTLNSKYIFFFEEGVRSGGIAEKLAAELLQRGYKGGYDITAVEDCFVKQAMVPEIIKDYGFDSESMVDKIVKKTTEV
;
A
#
# COMPACT_ATOMS: atom_id res chain seq x y z
N MET A 1 -7.53 -6.82 29.88
CA MET A 1 -8.27 -6.57 28.63
C MET A 1 -9.28 -7.68 28.47
N GLN A 2 -10.40 -7.45 27.82
CA GLN A 2 -11.54 -8.38 27.83
C GLN A 2 -11.41 -9.57 26.84
N ASP A 3 -10.29 -9.67 26.10
CA ASP A 3 -10.03 -10.68 25.06
C ASP A 3 -11.24 -10.96 24.14
N GLN A 4 -11.91 -9.88 23.74
CA GLN A 4 -13.06 -9.97 22.84
C GLN A 4 -12.62 -9.78 21.39
N LYS A 5 -13.19 -10.61 20.52
CA LYS A 5 -13.05 -10.45 19.07
C LYS A 5 -13.85 -9.23 18.61
N LEU A 6 -13.24 -8.40 17.78
CA LEU A 6 -13.87 -7.22 17.18
C LEU A 6 -13.46 -7.12 15.71
N VAL A 7 -14.44 -6.93 14.83
CA VAL A 7 -14.21 -6.62 13.42
C VAL A 7 -14.57 -5.16 13.15
N LEU A 8 -13.61 -4.40 12.68
CA LEU A 8 -13.76 -2.99 12.31
C LEU A 8 -13.85 -2.89 10.78
N ALA A 9 -15.00 -2.51 10.25
CA ALA A 9 -15.16 -2.12 8.86
C ALA A 9 -14.84 -0.63 8.72
N ILE A 10 -13.64 -0.30 8.23
CA ILE A 10 -13.15 1.07 8.12
C ILE A 10 -13.39 1.56 6.70
N ASP A 11 -14.47 2.30 6.55
CA ASP A 11 -14.85 2.98 5.32
C ASP A 11 -13.99 4.24 5.09
N ARG A 12 -13.94 4.73 3.87
CA ARG A 12 -13.23 5.95 3.44
C ARG A 12 -11.71 5.90 3.63
N ALA A 13 -11.10 4.73 3.49
CA ALA A 13 -9.64 4.61 3.50
C ALA A 13 -9.00 5.45 2.37
N GLY A 14 -7.99 6.24 2.71
CA GLY A 14 -7.29 7.11 1.78
C GLY A 14 -8.00 8.44 1.52
N PHE A 15 -7.79 9.03 0.34
CA PHE A 15 -8.37 10.32 -0.03
C PHE A 15 -9.88 10.24 -0.28
N VAL A 16 -10.61 11.17 0.31
CA VAL A 16 -12.05 11.39 0.13
C VAL A 16 -12.28 12.88 -0.17
N GLY A 17 -11.54 13.40 -1.15
CA GLY A 17 -11.36 14.82 -1.38
C GLY A 17 -12.64 15.64 -1.50
N ASP A 18 -13.69 15.10 -2.13
CA ASP A 18 -14.97 15.80 -2.32
C ASP A 18 -15.66 16.20 -0.99
N ASP A 19 -15.45 15.40 0.05
CA ASP A 19 -16.06 15.62 1.37
C ASP A 19 -15.25 16.60 2.26
N GLY A 20 -14.07 17.05 1.80
CA GLY A 20 -13.21 18.02 2.48
C GLY A 20 -12.19 17.40 3.46
N GLU A 21 -11.41 18.26 4.08
CA GLU A 21 -10.22 17.92 4.87
C GLU A 21 -10.48 16.92 6.01
N THR A 22 -11.67 16.97 6.61
CA THR A 22 -12.02 16.18 7.79
C THR A 22 -12.47 14.75 7.48
N HIS A 23 -12.62 14.39 6.21
CA HIS A 23 -13.15 13.09 5.80
C HIS A 23 -12.11 12.13 5.22
N ASN A 24 -10.89 12.58 5.02
CA ASN A 24 -9.81 11.73 4.52
C ASN A 24 -9.42 10.66 5.53
N GLY A 25 -9.45 9.38 5.12
CA GLY A 25 -9.02 8.23 5.92
C GLY A 25 -7.51 7.99 5.78
N LEU A 26 -6.70 8.95 6.23
CA LEU A 26 -5.24 8.93 6.09
C LEU A 26 -4.51 8.56 7.37
N TYR A 27 -5.19 8.67 8.53
CA TYR A 27 -4.56 8.57 9.85
C TYR A 27 -4.80 7.22 10.53
N ASP A 28 -5.80 6.46 10.08
CA ASP A 28 -6.24 5.21 10.69
C ASP A 28 -5.13 4.17 10.77
N VAL A 29 -4.32 4.04 9.72
CA VAL A 29 -3.18 3.14 9.68
C VAL A 29 -2.17 3.48 10.77
N ALA A 30 -1.81 4.76 10.91
CA ALA A 30 -0.81 5.21 11.87
C ALA A 30 -1.20 4.88 13.33
N PHE A 31 -2.44 5.17 13.73
CA PHE A 31 -2.86 4.83 15.10
C PHE A 31 -3.12 3.33 15.30
N LEU A 32 -3.64 2.61 14.30
CA LEU A 32 -3.80 1.15 14.39
C LEU A 32 -2.47 0.41 14.50
N GLN A 33 -1.40 0.95 13.89
CA GLN A 33 -0.06 0.39 14.02
C GLN A 33 0.44 0.34 15.47
N SER A 34 0.10 1.32 16.28
CA SER A 34 0.54 1.42 17.68
C SER A 34 -0.20 0.46 18.63
N ILE A 35 -1.36 -0.09 18.23
CA ILE A 35 -2.20 -0.91 19.11
C ILE A 35 -1.78 -2.38 18.99
N PRO A 36 -1.38 -3.06 20.08
CA PRO A 36 -1.04 -4.48 20.05
C PRO A 36 -2.22 -5.37 19.63
N LYS A 37 -1.94 -6.52 19.02
CA LYS A 37 -2.94 -7.54 18.64
C LYS A 37 -4.04 -7.04 17.70
N VAL A 38 -3.76 -6.02 16.89
CA VAL A 38 -4.66 -5.59 15.81
C VAL A 38 -4.12 -6.10 14.50
N THR A 39 -4.94 -6.80 13.75
CA THR A 39 -4.69 -7.16 12.34
C THR A 39 -5.36 -6.14 11.44
N VAL A 40 -4.68 -5.69 10.38
CA VAL A 40 -5.23 -4.72 9.43
C VAL A 40 -5.08 -5.25 8.01
N TYR A 41 -6.21 -5.38 7.32
CA TYR A 41 -6.30 -5.68 5.89
C TYR A 41 -6.62 -4.42 5.09
N SER A 42 -6.08 -4.34 3.87
CA SER A 42 -6.36 -3.25 2.93
C SER A 42 -6.49 -3.81 1.51
N PRO A 43 -7.63 -4.42 1.17
CA PRO A 43 -7.87 -5.02 -0.13
C PRO A 43 -7.86 -3.98 -1.26
N ALA A 44 -7.45 -4.40 -2.46
CA ALA A 44 -7.50 -3.60 -3.68
C ALA A 44 -8.73 -3.94 -4.56
N THR A 45 -9.32 -5.13 -4.36
CA THR A 45 -10.45 -5.62 -5.14
C THR A 45 -11.63 -6.03 -4.25
N TYR A 46 -12.81 -6.11 -4.84
CA TYR A 46 -14.00 -6.62 -4.13
C TYR A 46 -13.87 -8.09 -3.71
N ASP A 47 -13.18 -8.90 -4.51
CA ASP A 47 -13.00 -10.31 -4.17
C ASP A 47 -12.00 -10.48 -3.02
N GLU A 48 -10.92 -9.71 -2.98
CA GLU A 48 -10.04 -9.64 -1.81
C GLU A 48 -10.81 -9.16 -0.57
N MET A 49 -11.61 -8.11 -0.70
CA MET A 49 -12.42 -7.60 0.41
C MET A 49 -13.35 -8.66 1.00
N LYS A 50 -13.99 -9.49 0.15
CA LYS A 50 -14.81 -10.61 0.63
C LYS A 50 -14.00 -11.64 1.41
N VAL A 51 -12.79 -11.95 0.92
CA VAL A 51 -11.88 -12.89 1.59
C VAL A 51 -11.39 -12.32 2.92
N ASP A 52 -11.01 -11.05 2.95
CA ASP A 52 -10.50 -10.36 4.15
C ASP A 52 -11.59 -10.28 5.24
N PHE A 53 -12.83 -9.95 4.88
CA PHE A 53 -13.96 -10.04 5.82
C PHE A 53 -14.22 -11.47 6.25
N GLY A 54 -14.12 -12.44 5.35
CA GLY A 54 -14.21 -13.87 5.69
C GLY A 54 -13.16 -14.29 6.71
N ASN A 55 -11.90 -13.87 6.53
CA ASN A 55 -10.82 -14.09 7.48
C ASN A 55 -11.11 -13.38 8.81
N ALA A 56 -11.48 -12.11 8.76
CA ALA A 56 -11.81 -11.30 9.94
C ALA A 56 -12.93 -11.93 10.78
N PHE A 57 -13.98 -12.44 10.16
CA PHE A 57 -15.11 -13.02 10.88
C PHE A 57 -14.88 -14.46 11.36
N TYR A 58 -14.17 -15.29 10.60
CA TYR A 58 -14.18 -16.73 10.82
C TYR A 58 -12.82 -17.34 11.16
N ARG A 59 -11.70 -16.68 10.85
CA ARG A 59 -10.35 -17.25 11.00
C ARG A 59 -9.50 -16.52 12.00
N ASP A 60 -9.48 -15.19 11.93
CA ASP A 60 -8.62 -14.38 12.79
C ASP A 60 -9.19 -14.27 14.21
N SER A 61 -8.30 -14.07 15.16
CA SER A 61 -8.61 -13.76 16.55
C SER A 61 -8.41 -12.27 16.84
N ASP A 62 -8.79 -11.84 18.03
CA ASP A 62 -8.55 -10.48 18.55
C ASP A 62 -9.30 -9.39 17.72
N VAL A 63 -8.66 -8.26 17.51
CA VAL A 63 -9.21 -7.12 16.78
C VAL A 63 -8.71 -7.15 15.34
N VAL A 64 -9.64 -7.12 14.39
CA VAL A 64 -9.33 -7.11 12.95
C VAL A 64 -9.98 -5.91 12.30
N ALA A 65 -9.20 -5.12 11.59
CA ALA A 65 -9.67 -4.01 10.78
C ALA A 65 -9.57 -4.36 9.29
N VAL A 66 -10.65 -4.17 8.55
CA VAL A 66 -10.65 -4.22 7.08
C VAL A 66 -10.94 -2.81 6.60
N ARG A 67 -9.95 -2.17 5.96
CA ARG A 67 -10.07 -0.80 5.48
C ARG A 67 -10.25 -0.76 3.96
N TYR A 68 -11.21 0.01 3.49
CA TYR A 68 -11.55 0.12 2.08
C TYR A 68 -11.92 1.55 1.69
N PRO A 69 -11.62 1.98 0.43
CA PRO A 69 -11.87 3.34 -0.02
C PRO A 69 -13.38 3.58 -0.25
N ARG A 70 -13.77 4.85 -0.26
CA ARG A 70 -15.05 5.27 -0.82
C ARG A 70 -15.00 5.15 -2.35
N GLY A 71 -16.10 4.72 -2.96
CA GLY A 71 -16.25 4.58 -4.41
C GLY A 71 -16.22 3.12 -4.86
N GLY A 72 -16.08 2.95 -6.16
CA GLY A 72 -16.00 1.64 -6.79
C GLY A 72 -14.58 1.06 -6.77
N GLU A 73 -14.47 -0.18 -7.24
CA GLU A 73 -13.18 -0.84 -7.47
C GLU A 73 -12.35 -0.05 -8.49
N ALA A 74 -11.07 0.10 -8.22
CA ALA A 74 -10.15 0.74 -9.16
C ALA A 74 -9.89 -0.16 -10.38
N ASN A 75 -9.40 0.42 -11.47
CA ASN A 75 -9.05 -0.35 -12.68
C ASN A 75 -7.86 -1.27 -12.40
N ILE A 76 -8.16 -2.52 -12.14
CA ILE A 76 -7.17 -3.58 -11.91
C ILE A 76 -6.70 -4.13 -13.27
N PRO A 77 -5.41 -4.47 -13.45
CA PRO A 77 -4.94 -5.12 -14.66
C PRO A 77 -5.67 -6.42 -14.95
N GLU A 78 -6.05 -6.66 -16.22
CA GLU A 78 -6.78 -7.87 -16.63
C GLU A 78 -6.00 -9.16 -16.40
N ASP A 79 -4.67 -9.09 -16.39
CA ASP A 79 -3.77 -10.21 -16.15
C ASP A 79 -3.41 -10.41 -14.67
N TYR A 80 -3.92 -9.57 -13.79
CA TYR A 80 -3.72 -9.74 -12.36
C TYR A 80 -4.68 -10.80 -11.81
N VAL A 81 -4.12 -11.80 -11.14
CA VAL A 81 -4.87 -12.84 -10.43
C VAL A 81 -4.48 -12.78 -8.96
N PRO A 82 -5.41 -12.38 -8.07
CA PRO A 82 -5.12 -12.31 -6.64
C PRO A 82 -4.86 -13.70 -6.07
N SER A 83 -3.83 -13.84 -5.22
CA SER A 83 -3.57 -15.09 -4.51
C SER A 83 -4.50 -15.29 -3.32
N PHE A 84 -5.20 -14.25 -2.89
CA PHE A 84 -5.97 -14.16 -1.64
C PHE A 84 -5.12 -14.43 -0.39
N GLY A 85 -3.81 -14.27 -0.51
CA GLY A 85 -2.85 -14.32 0.58
C GLY A 85 -2.67 -12.99 1.29
N THR A 86 -1.63 -12.90 2.09
CA THR A 86 -1.29 -11.68 2.84
C THR A 86 -0.60 -10.61 1.97
N TYR A 87 -0.08 -11.01 0.83
CA TYR A 87 0.54 -10.14 -0.18
C TYR A 87 0.47 -10.81 -1.56
N ASP A 88 0.66 -10.01 -2.60
CA ASP A 88 0.83 -10.46 -3.99
C ASP A 88 2.05 -9.78 -4.63
N ILE A 89 2.63 -10.44 -5.64
CA ILE A 89 3.63 -9.85 -6.52
C ILE A 89 3.03 -9.72 -7.92
N TYR A 90 3.19 -8.55 -8.55
CA TYR A 90 2.76 -8.27 -9.91
C TYR A 90 3.92 -7.71 -10.72
N GLY A 91 4.14 -8.19 -11.94
CA GLY A 91 5.23 -7.81 -12.83
C GLY A 91 6.37 -8.82 -12.87
N ASP A 92 7.59 -8.39 -13.25
CA ASP A 92 8.75 -9.27 -13.38
C ASP A 92 9.33 -9.64 -12.01
N GLU A 93 9.14 -10.87 -11.56
CA GLU A 93 9.66 -11.34 -10.26
C GLU A 93 11.17 -11.18 -10.10
N SER A 94 11.93 -11.19 -11.22
CA SER A 94 13.38 -10.99 -11.21
C SER A 94 13.81 -9.53 -11.06
N ALA A 95 12.85 -8.57 -11.08
CA ALA A 95 13.16 -7.16 -11.04
C ALA A 95 13.79 -6.74 -9.72
N GLU A 96 14.81 -5.88 -9.82
CA GLU A 96 15.51 -5.28 -8.69
C GLU A 96 14.88 -3.95 -8.22
N ILE A 97 13.86 -3.45 -8.96
CA ILE A 97 13.06 -2.28 -8.58
C ILE A 97 11.71 -2.79 -8.09
N VAL A 98 11.38 -2.48 -6.84
CA VAL A 98 10.14 -2.90 -6.20
C VAL A 98 9.30 -1.68 -5.83
N LEU A 99 8.07 -1.63 -6.32
CA LEU A 99 7.06 -0.70 -5.88
C LEU A 99 6.23 -1.40 -4.79
N VAL A 100 6.22 -0.86 -3.58
CA VAL A 100 5.40 -1.40 -2.50
C VAL A 100 4.17 -0.53 -2.32
N THR A 101 3.02 -1.15 -2.15
CA THR A 101 1.75 -0.45 -1.93
C THR A 101 0.70 -1.37 -1.30
N TYR A 102 -0.48 -0.82 -1.04
CA TYR A 102 -1.68 -1.53 -0.61
C TYR A 102 -2.96 -0.81 -1.07
N GLY A 103 -4.09 -1.50 -0.98
CA GLY A 103 -5.39 -0.93 -1.32
C GLY A 103 -5.48 -0.43 -2.76
N ARG A 104 -6.26 0.62 -2.98
CA ARG A 104 -6.56 1.10 -4.35
C ARG A 104 -5.35 1.63 -5.13
N LEU A 105 -4.25 2.04 -4.46
CA LEU A 105 -3.04 2.49 -5.17
C LEU A 105 -2.38 1.36 -5.96
N PHE A 106 -2.76 0.10 -5.74
CA PHE A 106 -2.30 -1.01 -6.59
C PHE A 106 -2.58 -0.75 -8.07
N SER A 107 -3.72 -0.17 -8.41
CA SER A 107 -4.06 0.20 -9.78
C SER A 107 -3.02 1.12 -10.41
N GLU A 108 -2.58 2.16 -9.71
CA GLU A 108 -1.60 3.12 -10.24
C GLU A 108 -0.18 2.54 -10.26
N THR A 109 0.23 1.77 -9.24
CA THR A 109 1.54 1.11 -9.23
C THR A 109 1.65 0.04 -10.32
N ALA A 110 0.58 -0.71 -10.60
CA ALA A 110 0.56 -1.68 -11.68
C ALA A 110 0.67 -1.01 -13.06
N LYS A 111 -0.01 0.12 -13.28
CA LYS A 111 0.18 0.94 -14.48
C LYS A 111 1.62 1.44 -14.60
N ALA A 112 2.20 1.93 -13.50
CA ALA A 112 3.59 2.41 -13.49
C ALA A 112 4.58 1.31 -13.88
N VAL A 113 4.41 0.08 -13.39
CA VAL A 113 5.25 -1.07 -13.78
C VAL A 113 5.15 -1.33 -15.28
N ARG A 114 3.96 -1.32 -15.86
CA ARG A 114 3.77 -1.50 -17.30
C ARG A 114 4.41 -0.38 -18.14
N GLU A 115 4.35 0.86 -17.68
CA GLU A 115 4.99 1.99 -18.34
C GLU A 115 6.53 1.94 -18.23
N LEU A 116 7.07 1.47 -17.09
CA LEU A 116 8.50 1.21 -16.94
C LEU A 116 8.97 0.10 -17.88
N GLU A 117 8.20 -0.98 -18.02
CA GLU A 117 8.49 -2.08 -18.95
C GLU A 117 8.60 -1.59 -20.40
N LYS A 118 7.70 -0.71 -20.86
CA LYS A 118 7.80 -0.11 -22.19
C LYS A 118 9.08 0.71 -22.39
N ARG A 119 9.67 1.20 -21.30
CA ARG A 119 10.97 1.89 -21.27
C ARG A 119 12.16 0.94 -21.05
N ASN A 120 11.95 -0.38 -21.12
CA ASN A 120 12.94 -1.43 -20.82
C ASN A 120 13.48 -1.37 -19.37
N ILE A 121 12.71 -0.86 -18.43
CA ILE A 121 13.03 -0.85 -17.00
C ILE A 121 12.19 -1.92 -16.33
N LYS A 122 12.84 -2.96 -15.81
CA LYS A 122 12.18 -4.04 -15.09
C LYS A 122 11.80 -3.59 -13.70
N ALA A 123 10.53 -3.73 -13.36
CA ALA A 123 9.98 -3.43 -12.06
C ALA A 123 8.89 -4.42 -11.67
N LYS A 124 8.60 -4.52 -10.38
CA LYS A 124 7.49 -5.31 -9.84
C LYS A 124 6.77 -4.55 -8.74
N VAL A 125 5.52 -4.89 -8.53
CA VAL A 125 4.75 -4.44 -7.36
C VAL A 125 4.76 -5.54 -6.31
N LEU A 126 5.09 -5.20 -5.08
CA LEU A 126 4.71 -5.95 -3.89
C LEU A 126 3.45 -5.28 -3.32
N LYS A 127 2.30 -5.90 -3.51
CA LYS A 127 1.03 -5.44 -2.98
C LYS A 127 0.75 -6.14 -1.65
N LEU A 128 0.62 -5.36 -0.58
CA LEU A 128 0.27 -5.87 0.74
C LEU A 128 -1.26 -5.93 0.88
N ASN A 129 -1.82 -7.13 1.10
CA ASN A 129 -3.23 -7.31 1.44
C ASN A 129 -3.44 -7.17 2.95
N ARG A 130 -2.58 -7.81 3.74
CA ARG A 130 -2.48 -7.59 5.18
C ARG A 130 -1.32 -6.65 5.46
N ILE A 131 -1.65 -5.43 5.87
CA ILE A 131 -0.66 -4.39 6.14
C ILE A 131 -0.14 -4.42 7.59
N LYS A 132 -0.86 -5.09 8.49
CA LYS A 132 -0.41 -5.33 9.88
C LYS A 132 -0.90 -6.68 10.40
N PRO A 133 0.02 -7.52 10.93
CA PRO A 133 1.46 -7.41 10.75
C PRO A 133 1.86 -7.61 9.29
N ILE A 134 2.93 -6.93 8.86
CA ILE A 134 3.52 -7.20 7.54
C ILE A 134 4.01 -8.65 7.54
N ASP A 135 3.75 -9.36 6.46
CA ASP A 135 4.21 -10.73 6.32
C ASP A 135 5.73 -10.79 6.22
N THR A 136 6.34 -11.69 6.99
CA THR A 136 7.81 -11.86 7.00
C THR A 136 8.34 -12.23 5.61
N GLU A 137 7.64 -13.11 4.90
CA GLU A 137 8.01 -13.51 3.55
C GLU A 137 7.90 -12.34 2.57
N ALA A 138 6.87 -11.51 2.69
CA ALA A 138 6.75 -10.29 1.89
C ALA A 138 7.97 -9.38 2.05
N ILE A 139 8.47 -9.22 3.28
CA ILE A 139 9.69 -8.44 3.56
C ILE A 139 10.90 -9.12 2.90
N ASP A 140 11.05 -10.43 3.05
CA ASP A 140 12.18 -11.19 2.49
C ASP A 140 12.24 -11.09 0.97
N ARG A 141 11.07 -11.02 0.28
CA ARG A 141 10.98 -10.82 -1.19
C ARG A 141 11.57 -9.48 -1.66
N THR A 142 11.80 -8.52 -0.76
CA THR A 142 12.36 -7.21 -1.10
C THR A 142 13.84 -7.06 -0.77
N LEU A 143 14.43 -7.93 0.06
CA LEU A 143 15.79 -7.76 0.59
C LEU A 143 16.89 -7.71 -0.48
N ASN A 144 16.69 -8.38 -1.60
CA ASN A 144 17.66 -8.42 -2.72
C ASN A 144 17.40 -7.32 -3.76
N SER A 145 16.46 -6.43 -3.53
CA SER A 145 16.14 -5.34 -4.45
C SER A 145 17.22 -4.25 -4.39
N LYS A 146 17.52 -3.64 -5.54
CA LYS A 146 18.38 -2.45 -5.61
C LYS A 146 17.66 -1.20 -5.12
N TYR A 147 16.37 -1.10 -5.45
CA TYR A 147 15.52 0.04 -5.04
C TYR A 147 14.15 -0.45 -4.61
N ILE A 148 13.65 0.14 -3.52
CA ILE A 148 12.29 -0.02 -3.04
C ILE A 148 11.63 1.37 -2.99
N PHE A 149 10.50 1.51 -3.67
CA PHE A 149 9.66 2.70 -3.64
C PHE A 149 8.34 2.35 -2.97
N PHE A 150 8.07 2.91 -1.81
CA PHE A 150 6.79 2.70 -1.12
C PHE A 150 5.85 3.87 -1.42
N PHE A 151 4.69 3.55 -1.97
CA PHE A 151 3.60 4.48 -2.21
C PHE A 151 2.47 4.18 -1.24
N GLU A 152 2.23 5.08 -0.29
CA GLU A 152 1.29 4.90 0.81
C GLU A 152 0.25 6.02 0.84
N GLU A 153 -1.00 5.70 0.54
CA GLU A 153 -2.13 6.61 0.66
C GLU A 153 -2.55 6.75 2.14
N GLY A 154 -1.69 7.39 2.88
CA GLY A 154 -1.77 7.61 4.31
C GLY A 154 -0.72 8.63 4.76
N VAL A 155 -0.76 9.04 6.01
CA VAL A 155 0.30 9.89 6.56
C VAL A 155 1.60 9.11 6.71
N ARG A 156 2.73 9.78 6.41
CA ARG A 156 4.06 9.20 6.54
C ARG A 156 4.33 8.74 7.96
N SER A 157 4.10 9.63 8.92
CA SER A 157 4.43 9.40 10.32
C SER A 157 3.62 8.26 10.92
N GLY A 158 4.27 7.19 11.30
CA GLY A 158 3.65 5.97 11.83
C GLY A 158 2.99 5.09 10.78
N GLY A 159 3.18 5.37 9.50
CA GLY A 159 2.66 4.56 8.39
C GLY A 159 3.37 3.21 8.20
N ILE A 160 2.85 2.41 7.29
CA ILE A 160 3.40 1.10 6.93
C ILE A 160 4.76 1.24 6.26
N ALA A 161 4.96 2.30 5.48
CA ALA A 161 6.22 2.55 4.80
C ALA A 161 7.38 2.75 5.80
N GLU A 162 7.17 3.50 6.88
CA GLU A 162 8.16 3.66 7.94
C GLU A 162 8.38 2.34 8.71
N LYS A 163 7.31 1.58 8.94
CA LYS A 163 7.43 0.27 9.60
C LYS A 163 8.24 -0.70 8.75
N LEU A 164 7.99 -0.76 7.44
CA LEU A 164 8.76 -1.60 6.51
C LEU A 164 10.22 -1.15 6.47
N ALA A 165 10.51 0.16 6.44
CA ALA A 165 11.88 0.67 6.47
C ALA A 165 12.64 0.19 7.71
N ALA A 166 12.02 0.22 8.89
CA ALA A 166 12.61 -0.26 10.13
C ALA A 166 12.90 -1.77 10.08
N GLU A 167 11.99 -2.58 9.55
CA GLU A 167 12.17 -4.02 9.38
C GLU A 167 13.31 -4.34 8.40
N LEU A 168 13.38 -3.64 7.26
CA LEU A 168 14.44 -3.78 6.27
C LEU A 168 15.81 -3.42 6.85
N LEU A 169 15.90 -2.33 7.60
CA LEU A 169 17.12 -1.92 8.28
C LEU A 169 17.63 -2.99 9.26
N GLN A 170 16.73 -3.55 10.08
CA GLN A 170 17.06 -4.63 11.02
C GLN A 170 17.56 -5.89 10.32
N ARG A 171 17.10 -6.16 9.08
CA ARG A 171 17.52 -7.29 8.25
C ARG A 171 18.76 -6.98 7.40
N GLY A 172 19.35 -5.79 7.53
CA GLY A 172 20.58 -5.40 6.85
C GLY A 172 20.40 -5.01 5.39
N TYR A 173 19.19 -4.62 4.96
CA TYR A 173 18.97 -4.06 3.62
C TYR A 173 19.86 -2.84 3.38
N LYS A 174 20.49 -2.76 2.19
CA LYS A 174 21.44 -1.70 1.83
C LYS A 174 21.09 -1.00 0.52
N GLY A 175 19.99 -1.36 -0.10
CA GLY A 175 19.51 -0.70 -1.31
C GLY A 175 18.87 0.67 -1.03
N GLY A 176 18.44 1.34 -2.08
CA GLY A 176 17.71 2.60 -1.98
C GLY A 176 16.28 2.36 -1.48
N TYR A 177 15.83 3.16 -0.53
CA TYR A 177 14.45 3.16 -0.03
C TYR A 177 13.86 4.56 -0.13
N ASP A 178 12.72 4.68 -0.78
CA ASP A 178 12.04 5.98 -0.96
C ASP A 178 10.56 5.84 -0.57
N ILE A 179 10.03 6.84 0.12
CA ILE A 179 8.63 6.87 0.56
C ILE A 179 7.91 8.02 -0.13
N THR A 180 6.78 7.73 -0.75
CA THR A 180 5.76 8.70 -1.12
C THR A 180 4.55 8.48 -0.24
N ALA A 181 4.25 9.44 0.63
CA ALA A 181 3.13 9.43 1.56
C ALA A 181 2.69 10.87 1.82
N VAL A 182 1.59 11.07 2.50
CA VAL A 182 1.15 12.41 2.93
C VAL A 182 2.05 12.88 4.07
N GLU A 183 2.67 14.04 3.90
CA GLU A 183 3.52 14.65 4.92
C GLU A 183 2.66 15.24 6.06
N ASP A 184 3.27 15.92 7.02
CA ASP A 184 2.58 16.54 8.16
C ASP A 184 1.73 17.75 7.73
N CYS A 185 0.64 17.46 7.01
CA CYS A 185 -0.31 18.46 6.53
C CYS A 185 -1.73 17.91 6.40
N PHE A 186 -2.72 18.78 6.48
CA PHE A 186 -4.10 18.45 6.13
C PHE A 186 -4.30 18.56 4.60
N VAL A 187 -4.85 17.51 4.00
CA VAL A 187 -5.12 17.46 2.56
C VAL A 187 -6.35 18.31 2.25
N LYS A 188 -6.17 19.32 1.40
CA LYS A 188 -7.25 20.24 1.01
C LYS A 188 -8.31 19.54 0.16
N GLN A 189 -9.51 20.13 0.16
CA GLN A 189 -10.62 19.68 -0.67
C GLN A 189 -10.27 19.82 -2.16
N ALA A 190 -10.37 18.72 -2.89
CA ALA A 190 -10.29 18.64 -4.35
C ALA A 190 -10.86 17.30 -4.81
N MET A 191 -10.99 17.09 -6.12
CA MET A 191 -11.38 15.79 -6.66
C MET A 191 -10.28 14.75 -6.38
N VAL A 192 -10.65 13.51 -6.05
CA VAL A 192 -9.67 12.45 -5.74
C VAL A 192 -8.59 12.27 -6.81
N PRO A 193 -8.89 12.27 -8.14
CA PRO A 193 -7.84 12.18 -9.16
C PRO A 193 -6.84 13.35 -9.14
N GLU A 194 -7.28 14.54 -8.79
CA GLU A 194 -6.41 15.72 -8.66
C GLU A 194 -5.47 15.56 -7.48
N ILE A 195 -6.00 15.15 -6.31
CA ILE A 195 -5.19 14.88 -5.12
C ILE A 195 -4.18 13.76 -5.40
N ILE A 196 -4.59 12.67 -6.02
CA ILE A 196 -3.70 11.57 -6.41
C ILE A 196 -2.51 12.09 -7.22
N LYS A 197 -2.75 12.99 -8.16
CA LYS A 197 -1.70 13.61 -9.00
C LYS A 197 -0.84 14.59 -8.19
N ASP A 198 -1.45 15.46 -7.42
CA ASP A 198 -0.74 16.49 -6.62
C ASP A 198 0.23 15.89 -5.60
N TYR A 199 -0.13 14.71 -5.07
CA TYR A 199 0.70 13.98 -4.12
C TYR A 199 1.63 12.94 -4.77
N GLY A 200 1.64 12.85 -6.11
CA GLY A 200 2.55 11.95 -6.85
C GLY A 200 2.16 10.47 -6.74
N PHE A 201 0.88 10.18 -6.58
CA PHE A 201 0.36 8.81 -6.51
C PHE A 201 -0.22 8.32 -7.84
N ASP A 202 -0.22 9.11 -8.89
CA ASP A 202 -0.53 8.67 -10.25
C ASP A 202 0.67 7.94 -10.88
N SER A 203 0.38 7.07 -11.84
CA SER A 203 1.39 6.23 -12.47
C SER A 203 2.49 7.03 -13.21
N GLU A 204 2.17 8.19 -13.79
CA GLU A 204 3.14 9.04 -14.47
C GLU A 204 4.16 9.62 -13.48
N SER A 205 3.69 10.21 -12.39
CA SER A 205 4.54 10.73 -11.30
C SER A 205 5.41 9.65 -10.68
N MET A 206 4.86 8.44 -10.49
CA MET A 206 5.63 7.29 -10.00
C MET A 206 6.76 6.93 -10.96
N VAL A 207 6.47 6.82 -12.26
CA VAL A 207 7.48 6.50 -13.28
C VAL A 207 8.58 7.55 -13.32
N ASP A 208 8.23 8.83 -13.35
CA ASP A 208 9.22 9.92 -13.38
C ASP A 208 10.12 9.91 -12.15
N LYS A 209 9.55 9.69 -10.96
CA LYS A 209 10.31 9.54 -9.72
C LYS A 209 11.29 8.38 -9.79
N ILE A 210 10.83 7.21 -10.25
CA ILE A 210 11.65 6.00 -10.34
C ILE A 210 12.78 6.20 -11.35
N VAL A 211 12.47 6.68 -12.56
CA VAL A 211 13.47 6.95 -13.59
C VAL A 211 14.53 7.92 -13.07
N LYS A 212 14.12 9.04 -12.51
CA LYS A 212 15.05 10.02 -11.94
C LYS A 212 16.00 9.40 -10.92
N LYS A 213 15.45 8.67 -9.93
CA LYS A 213 16.26 8.05 -8.85
C LYS A 213 17.17 6.93 -9.32
N THR A 214 16.81 6.21 -10.38
CA THR A 214 17.59 5.06 -10.86
C THR A 214 18.63 5.43 -11.92
N THR A 215 18.53 6.63 -12.52
CA THR A 215 19.49 7.13 -13.55
C THR A 215 20.49 8.14 -12.99
N GLU A 216 20.27 8.72 -11.80
CA GLU A 216 21.18 9.68 -11.16
C GLU A 216 22.33 9.01 -10.36
N VAL A 217 22.59 7.70 -10.56
CA VAL A 217 23.63 6.91 -9.86
C VAL A 217 24.75 6.53 -10.78
#